data_cede4c5d37b3641c9b17dcc4120d2660
#
_entry.id   cede4c5d37b3641c9b17dcc4120d2660
#
_cell.length_a   1.000
_cell.length_b   1.000
_cell.length_c   1.000
_cell.angle_alpha   90.00
_cell.angle_beta   90.00
_cell.angle_gamma   90.00
#
_symmetry.space_group_name_H-M   'P 1'
#
loop_
_entity.id
_entity.type
_entity.pdbx_description
1 polymer ?
#
loop_
_entity_poly.entity_id
_entity_poly.type
_entity_poly.pdbx_seq_one_letter_code
_entity_poly.pdbx_strand_id
1 'polypeptide(L)'
;MLEELKKFIFQSGRDEIIYFLCKVIGASSINRNDAIVLCNHAPGKHHLSCDDLITYCSAFGWIRFSENILSLADDLIQLVEDNNQTNNYLIQSTVNFLFDADIFSINMFYY
;
A
#
# COMPACT_ATOMS: atom_id res chain seq x y z
N MET A 1 -10.89 -10.48 3.23
CA MET A 1 -10.05 -9.34 2.85
C MET A 1 -9.01 -8.98 3.90
N LEU A 2 -9.37 -8.85 5.16
CA LEU A 2 -8.41 -8.48 6.20
C LEU A 2 -7.31 -9.52 6.39
N GLU A 3 -7.63 -10.80 6.40
CA GLU A 3 -6.65 -11.88 6.53
C GLU A 3 -5.72 -11.97 5.31
N GLU A 4 -6.24 -11.81 4.12
CA GLU A 4 -5.44 -11.80 2.90
C GLU A 4 -4.50 -10.61 2.87
N LEU A 5 -4.99 -9.44 3.28
CA LEU A 5 -4.20 -8.23 3.36
C LEU A 5 -3.09 -8.37 4.40
N LYS A 6 -3.41 -8.95 5.55
CA LYS A 6 -2.46 -9.21 6.61
C LYS A 6 -1.34 -10.12 6.14
N LYS A 7 -1.68 -11.25 5.50
CA LYS A 7 -0.69 -12.15 4.93
C LYS A 7 0.16 -11.44 3.89
N PHE A 8 -0.48 -10.68 3.00
CA PHE A 8 0.22 -9.99 1.94
C PHE A 8 1.25 -9.02 2.50
N ILE A 9 0.87 -8.19 3.45
CA ILE A 9 1.75 -7.16 3.99
C ILE A 9 2.89 -7.75 4.83
N PHE A 10 2.60 -8.78 5.62
CA PHE A 10 3.61 -9.33 6.53
C PHE A 10 4.46 -10.45 5.94
N GLN A 11 4.08 -11.04 4.82
CA GLN A 11 4.84 -12.15 4.23
C GLN A 11 5.63 -11.73 2.98
N SER A 12 4.97 -11.36 1.91
CA SER A 12 5.65 -11.17 0.64
C SER A 12 5.24 -9.93 -0.14
N GLY A 13 4.09 -9.37 0.18
CA GLY A 13 3.52 -8.28 -0.63
C GLY A 13 4.05 -6.91 -0.29
N ARG A 14 4.76 -6.77 0.83
CA ARG A 14 5.26 -5.48 1.26
C ARG A 14 6.21 -4.86 0.25
N ASP A 15 7.09 -5.66 -0.33
CA ASP A 15 8.05 -5.18 -1.32
C ASP A 15 7.35 -4.68 -2.58
N GLU A 16 6.28 -5.35 -3.00
CA GLU A 16 5.47 -4.88 -4.14
C GLU A 16 4.81 -3.55 -3.84
N ILE A 17 4.27 -3.38 -2.64
CA ILE A 17 3.66 -2.12 -2.22
C ILE A 17 4.70 -1.01 -2.18
N ILE A 18 5.87 -1.27 -1.59
CA ILE A 18 6.96 -0.28 -1.52
C ILE A 18 7.38 0.13 -2.93
N TYR A 19 7.58 -0.83 -3.82
CA TYR A 19 7.93 -0.54 -5.21
C TYR A 19 6.85 0.31 -5.88
N PHE A 20 5.58 -0.05 -5.69
CA PHE A 20 4.46 0.68 -6.26
C PHE A 20 4.44 2.13 -5.76
N LEU A 21 4.56 2.34 -4.46
CA LEU A 21 4.51 3.68 -3.89
C LEU A 21 5.75 4.51 -4.25
N CYS A 22 6.93 3.92 -4.15
CA CYS A 22 8.19 4.67 -4.31
C CYS A 22 8.63 4.82 -5.76
N LYS A 23 8.43 3.80 -6.59
CA LYS A 23 8.99 3.76 -7.95
C LYS A 23 7.94 3.98 -9.02
N VAL A 24 6.70 3.55 -8.80
CA VAL A 24 5.64 3.73 -9.80
C VAL A 24 5.00 5.10 -9.62
N ILE A 25 4.53 5.43 -8.43
CA ILE A 25 3.89 6.72 -8.16
C ILE A 25 4.93 7.79 -7.84
N GLY A 26 5.73 7.57 -6.80
CA GLY A 26 6.76 8.53 -6.39
C GLY A 26 6.18 9.83 -5.86
N ALA A 27 7.03 10.85 -5.78
CA ALA A 27 6.64 12.17 -5.30
C ALA A 27 5.74 12.93 -6.26
N SER A 28 5.68 12.50 -7.53
CA SER A 28 4.83 13.10 -8.56
C SER A 28 3.62 12.21 -8.80
N SER A 29 2.51 12.81 -9.22
CA SER A 29 1.35 12.02 -9.60
C SER A 29 1.58 11.30 -10.93
N ILE A 30 0.85 10.20 -11.15
CA ILE A 30 0.92 9.40 -12.37
C ILE A 30 -0.49 8.99 -12.75
N ASN A 31 -0.77 8.90 -14.07
CA ASN A 31 -2.06 8.36 -14.47
C ASN A 31 -2.07 6.83 -14.38
N ARG A 32 -3.27 6.26 -14.26
CA ARG A 32 -3.45 4.82 -14.08
C ARG A 32 -2.84 3.99 -15.20
N ASN A 33 -2.96 4.46 -16.44
CA ASN A 33 -2.46 3.71 -17.59
C ASN A 33 -0.93 3.60 -17.56
N ASP A 34 -0.24 4.68 -17.24
CA ASP A 34 1.21 4.66 -17.08
C ASP A 34 1.64 3.84 -15.88
N ALA A 35 0.87 3.87 -14.79
CA ALA A 35 1.13 3.04 -13.62
C ALA A 35 1.05 1.55 -13.95
N ILE A 36 0.06 1.15 -14.76
CA ILE A 36 -0.07 -0.25 -15.21
C ILE A 36 1.16 -0.68 -16.01
N VAL A 37 1.64 0.17 -16.92
CA VAL A 37 2.83 -0.14 -17.72
C VAL A 37 4.04 -0.32 -16.82
N LEU A 38 4.25 0.58 -15.86
CA LEU A 38 5.39 0.47 -14.93
C LEU A 38 5.28 -0.75 -14.04
N CYS A 39 4.10 -1.09 -13.57
CA CYS A 39 3.89 -2.31 -12.76
C CYS A 39 4.24 -3.57 -13.57
N ASN A 40 3.86 -3.62 -14.85
CA ASN A 40 4.13 -4.76 -15.71
C ASN A 40 5.62 -4.94 -15.98
N HIS A 41 6.42 -3.89 -15.87
CA HIS A 41 7.86 -3.94 -16.06
C HIS A 41 8.65 -4.07 -14.75
N ALA A 42 7.95 -4.11 -13.60
CA ALA A 42 8.63 -4.24 -12.32
C ALA A 42 9.33 -5.61 -12.22
N PRO A 43 10.54 -5.65 -11.59
CA PRO A 43 11.27 -6.91 -11.45
C PRO A 43 10.62 -7.84 -10.43
N GLY A 44 10.85 -9.15 -10.60
CA GLY A 44 10.39 -10.17 -9.67
C GLY A 44 9.01 -10.72 -9.98
N LYS A 45 8.50 -11.53 -9.06
CA LYS A 45 7.17 -12.12 -9.19
C LYS A 45 6.12 -11.12 -8.75
N HIS A 46 5.06 -11.01 -9.55
CA HIS A 46 3.94 -10.13 -9.25
C HIS A 46 2.80 -10.95 -8.64
N HIS A 47 2.47 -10.71 -7.39
CA HIS A 47 1.37 -11.37 -6.69
C HIS A 47 0.06 -10.58 -6.81
N LEU A 48 0.16 -9.28 -7.05
CA LEU A 48 -0.99 -8.39 -7.19
C LEU A 48 -0.93 -7.64 -8.51
N SER A 49 -2.11 -7.46 -9.11
CA SER A 49 -2.25 -6.57 -10.26
C SER A 49 -2.13 -5.10 -9.81
N CYS A 50 -1.91 -4.21 -10.78
CA CYS A 50 -1.91 -2.78 -10.51
C CYS A 50 -3.25 -2.33 -9.89
N ASP A 51 -4.37 -2.86 -10.38
CA ASP A 51 -5.68 -2.53 -9.82
C ASP A 51 -5.83 -2.98 -8.38
N ASP A 52 -5.30 -4.16 -8.02
CA ASP A 52 -5.30 -4.63 -6.64
C ASP A 52 -4.46 -3.72 -5.75
N LEU A 53 -3.28 -3.32 -6.23
CA LEU A 53 -2.42 -2.38 -5.49
C LEU A 53 -3.12 -1.05 -5.27
N ILE A 54 -3.81 -0.52 -6.28
CA ILE A 54 -4.58 0.72 -6.16
C ILE A 54 -5.66 0.55 -5.10
N THR A 55 -6.40 -0.56 -5.15
CA THR A 55 -7.48 -0.83 -4.20
C THR A 55 -6.97 -0.89 -2.77
N TYR A 56 -5.91 -1.67 -2.52
CA TYR A 56 -5.35 -1.82 -1.18
C TYR A 56 -4.74 -0.52 -0.65
N CYS A 57 -3.94 0.15 -1.47
CA CYS A 57 -3.30 1.39 -1.03
C CYS A 57 -4.32 2.51 -0.80
N SER A 58 -5.39 2.55 -1.58
CA SER A 58 -6.49 3.50 -1.36
C SER A 58 -7.24 3.20 -0.06
N ALA A 59 -7.48 1.92 0.22
CA ALA A 59 -8.17 1.50 1.43
C ALA A 59 -7.42 1.91 2.70
N PHE A 60 -6.08 1.86 2.67
CA PHE A 60 -5.26 2.32 3.78
C PHE A 60 -5.06 3.84 3.82
N GLY A 61 -5.48 4.55 2.78
CA GLY A 61 -5.25 5.99 2.72
C GLY A 61 -3.83 6.37 2.34
N TRP A 62 -3.05 5.46 1.79
CA TRP A 62 -1.67 5.74 1.37
C TRP A 62 -1.60 6.47 0.03
N ILE A 63 -2.62 6.30 -0.81
CA ILE A 63 -2.71 6.99 -2.10
C ILE A 63 -4.08 7.63 -2.25
N ARG A 64 -4.13 8.62 -3.14
CA ARG A 64 -5.37 9.23 -3.63
C ARG A 64 -5.54 8.84 -5.09
N PHE A 65 -6.73 8.42 -5.45
CA PHE A 65 -7.07 8.08 -6.82
C PHE A 65 -8.28 8.90 -7.23
N SER A 66 -8.10 9.81 -8.17
CA SER A 66 -9.16 10.68 -8.65
C SER A 66 -8.91 11.06 -10.10
N GLU A 67 -9.95 11.00 -10.92
CA GLU A 67 -9.87 11.37 -12.34
C GLU A 67 -8.75 10.63 -13.07
N ASN A 68 -8.61 9.34 -12.78
CA ASN A 68 -7.58 8.47 -13.36
C ASN A 68 -6.14 8.84 -12.98
N ILE A 69 -5.95 9.67 -11.98
CA ILE A 69 -4.64 10.09 -11.48
C ILE A 69 -4.39 9.51 -10.11
N LEU A 70 -3.21 8.93 -9.92
CA LEU A 70 -2.73 8.39 -8.66
C LEU A 70 -1.72 9.35 -8.05
N SER A 71 -1.84 9.61 -6.75
CA SER A 71 -0.87 10.41 -6.01
C SER A 71 -0.73 9.87 -4.60
N LEU A 72 0.45 10.08 -4.00
CA LEU A 72 0.70 9.63 -2.64
C LEU A 72 -0.01 10.54 -1.63
N ALA A 73 -0.35 9.96 -0.48
CA ALA A 73 -0.75 10.74 0.67
C ALA A 73 0.39 11.69 1.07
N ASP A 74 0.04 12.84 1.64
CA ASP A 74 1.01 13.90 1.95
C ASP A 74 2.15 13.40 2.85
N ASP A 75 1.84 12.56 3.83
CA ASP A 75 2.83 12.00 4.75
C ASP A 75 3.86 11.12 4.02
N LEU A 76 3.44 10.41 2.98
CA LEU A 76 4.31 9.51 2.23
C LEU A 76 5.21 10.25 1.25
N ILE A 77 4.78 11.38 0.71
CA ILE A 77 5.57 12.13 -0.26
C ILE A 77 6.97 12.44 0.29
N GLN A 78 7.04 12.76 1.58
CA GLN A 78 8.32 13.10 2.23
C GLN A 78 9.20 11.89 2.49
N LEU A 79 8.65 10.68 2.46
CA LEU A 79 9.36 9.46 2.86
C LEU A 79 9.79 8.58 1.68
N VAL A 80 9.26 8.82 0.47
CA VAL A 80 9.41 7.88 -0.64
C VAL A 80 10.83 7.79 -1.20
N GLU A 81 11.71 8.74 -0.88
CA GLU A 81 13.11 8.65 -1.28
C GLU A 81 13.91 7.69 -0.40
N ASP A 82 13.38 7.34 0.77
CA ASP A 82 14.02 6.41 1.70
C ASP A 82 13.13 5.18 1.88
N ASN A 83 13.55 4.06 1.32
CA ASN A 83 12.79 2.81 1.40
C ASN A 83 12.60 2.33 2.84
N ASN A 84 13.58 2.57 3.72
CA ASN A 84 13.48 2.14 5.11
C ASN A 84 12.42 2.96 5.86
N GLN A 85 12.38 4.28 5.65
CA GLN A 85 11.37 5.13 6.26
C GLN A 85 9.98 4.80 5.73
N THR A 86 9.86 4.57 4.41
CA THR A 86 8.60 4.16 3.81
C THR A 86 8.15 2.82 4.37
N ASN A 87 9.05 1.86 4.48
CA ASN A 87 8.74 0.55 5.05
C ASN A 87 8.23 0.66 6.49
N ASN A 88 8.91 1.45 7.31
CA ASN A 88 8.49 1.67 8.71
C ASN A 88 7.12 2.33 8.79
N TYR A 89 6.86 3.31 7.95
CA TYR A 89 5.55 3.97 7.88
C TYR A 89 4.45 2.96 7.51
N LEU A 90 4.70 2.12 6.52
CA LEU A 90 3.71 1.13 6.08
C LEU A 90 3.44 0.10 7.17
N ILE A 91 4.48 -0.37 7.86
CA ILE A 91 4.32 -1.31 8.96
C ILE A 91 3.49 -0.68 10.08
N GLN A 92 3.83 0.52 10.49
CA GLN A 92 3.13 1.21 11.58
C GLN A 92 1.67 1.49 11.21
N SER A 93 1.44 1.97 10.01
CA SER A 93 0.09 2.24 9.50
C SER A 93 -0.75 0.96 9.44
N THR A 94 -0.15 -0.14 8.98
CA THR A 94 -0.83 -1.44 8.91
C THR A 94 -1.14 -1.97 10.30
N VAL A 95 -0.18 -1.89 11.22
CA VAL A 95 -0.38 -2.33 12.61
C VAL A 95 -1.52 -1.54 13.25
N ASN A 96 -1.53 -0.24 13.07
CA ASN A 96 -2.60 0.62 13.61
C ASN A 96 -3.97 0.25 13.03
N PHE A 97 -4.03 0.03 11.72
CA PHE A 97 -5.27 -0.36 11.06
C PHE A 97 -5.77 -1.71 11.58
N LEU A 98 -4.88 -2.70 11.66
CA LEU A 98 -5.24 -4.04 12.14
C LEU A 98 -5.61 -4.03 13.61
N PHE A 99 -4.92 -3.23 14.41
CA PHE A 99 -5.23 -3.08 15.83
C PHE A 99 -6.64 -2.51 16.01
N ASP A 100 -6.99 -1.46 15.27
CA ASP A 100 -8.32 -0.87 15.35
C ASP A 100 -9.40 -1.87 14.89
N ALA A 101 -9.12 -2.65 13.85
CA ALA A 101 -10.04 -3.69 13.39
C ALA A 101 -10.18 -4.83 14.39
N ASP A 102 -9.08 -5.24 15.01
CA ASP A 102 -9.05 -6.38 15.95
C ASP A 102 -9.62 -6.04 17.32
N ILE A 103 -9.72 -4.75 17.69
CA ILE A 103 -10.34 -4.34 18.95
C ILE A 103 -11.73 -4.95 19.10
N PHE A 104 -12.55 -4.91 18.06
CA PHE A 104 -13.88 -5.49 18.10
C PHE A 104 -13.82 -7.00 18.30
N SER A 105 -12.91 -7.68 17.61
CA SER A 105 -12.75 -9.13 17.75
C SER A 105 -12.29 -9.51 19.13
N ILE A 106 -11.33 -8.78 19.70
CA ILE A 106 -10.85 -9.02 21.06
C ILE A 106 -11.97 -8.83 22.07
N ASN A 107 -12.73 -7.75 21.95
CA ASN A 107 -13.84 -7.48 22.86
C ASN A 107 -14.91 -8.57 22.77
N MET A 108 -15.15 -9.11 21.59
CA MET A 108 -16.11 -10.20 21.42
C MET A 108 -15.65 -11.50 22.11
N PHE A 109 -14.35 -11.73 22.23
CA PHE A 109 -13.82 -12.93 22.87
C PHE A 109 -13.66 -12.80 24.38
N TYR A 110 -13.44 -11.61 24.89
CA TYR A 110 -13.17 -11.37 26.31
C TYR A 110 -14.37 -10.82 27.07
N TYR A 111 -15.44 -10.49 26.39
CA TYR A 111 -16.69 -10.04 26.96
C TYR A 111 -17.86 -10.90 26.48
#